data_fc14828ffcf384731099717c4054f79a
#
_entry.id   fc14828ffcf384731099717c4054f79a
#
_cell.length_a   1.000
_cell.length_b   1.000
_cell.length_c   1.000
_cell.angle_alpha   90.00
_cell.angle_beta   90.00
_cell.angle_gamma   90.00
#
_symmetry.space_group_name_H-M   'P 1'
#
loop_
_entity.id
_entity.type
_entity.pdbx_description
1 polymer ?
#
loop_
_entity_poly.entity_id
_entity_poly.type
_entity_poly.pdbx_seq_one_letter_code
_entity_poly.pdbx_strand_id
1 'polypeptide(L)'
;DVVEVLERARRQFGIDGLWSHEETGNGWTYQRDKRVGAWARRHGIAWTEIPQFGVTRRMRSRNGWAKRWEAQMAEPITPAPAALQPLEGIDPGVIPEHPCLELSADVCPQRQTGGRSIGLKELSDFLQHRASRYPRAMSSPNTAFTGCSRLSAYLTWGCLSMREVLQTSRNHSGRGVSSFESRLHWHCHFIQKLEDQPAIEFSDFHPFMRGIRVA
;
A
#
# COMPACT_ATOMS: atom_id res chain seq x y z
N ASP A 1 -7.28 -2.18 20.45
CA ASP A 1 -6.22 -1.23 20.07
C ASP A 1 -4.93 -2.00 19.76
N VAL A 2 -4.14 -1.52 18.77
CA VAL A 2 -2.88 -2.17 18.38
C VAL A 2 -1.86 -2.19 19.52
N VAL A 3 -1.80 -1.14 20.35
CA VAL A 3 -0.87 -1.07 21.48
C VAL A 3 -1.21 -2.13 22.55
N GLU A 4 -2.48 -2.42 22.75
CA GLU A 4 -2.92 -3.48 23.67
C GLU A 4 -2.50 -4.87 23.15
N VAL A 5 -2.62 -5.09 21.85
CA VAL A 5 -2.18 -6.35 21.22
C VAL A 5 -0.67 -6.52 21.35
N LEU A 6 0.09 -5.47 21.06
CA LEU A 6 1.55 -5.47 21.20
C LEU A 6 1.99 -5.67 22.66
N GLU A 7 1.31 -5.04 23.61
CA GLU A 7 1.60 -5.23 25.04
C GLU A 7 1.30 -6.65 25.50
N ARG A 8 0.22 -7.24 25.04
CA ARG A 8 -0.11 -8.65 25.32
C ARG A 8 0.96 -9.58 24.75
N ALA A 9 1.36 -9.38 23.49
CA ALA A 9 2.44 -10.15 22.86
C ALA A 9 3.76 -9.98 23.61
N ARG A 10 4.11 -8.76 24.03
CA ARG A 10 5.31 -8.50 24.83
C ARG A 10 5.31 -9.27 26.15
N ARG A 11 4.20 -9.26 26.87
CA ARG A 11 4.08 -9.98 28.17
C ARG A 11 4.12 -11.50 27.99
N GLN A 12 3.54 -12.00 26.94
CA GLN A 12 3.43 -13.44 26.70
C GLN A 12 4.70 -14.03 26.09
N PHE A 13 5.35 -13.33 25.15
CA PHE A 13 6.45 -13.86 24.35
C PHE A 13 7.78 -13.13 24.55
N GLY A 14 7.80 -12.00 25.24
CA GLY A 14 9.05 -11.26 25.50
C GLY A 14 9.65 -10.64 24.25
N ILE A 15 8.83 -9.99 23.38
CA ILE A 15 9.31 -9.35 22.17
C ILE A 15 10.28 -8.20 22.46
N ASP A 16 11.35 -8.11 21.69
CA ASP A 16 12.42 -7.11 21.79
C ASP A 16 12.57 -6.26 20.52
N GLY A 17 11.93 -6.65 19.42
CA GLY A 17 11.96 -5.94 18.14
C GLY A 17 10.61 -5.89 17.45
N LEU A 18 10.38 -4.81 16.70
CA LEU A 18 9.20 -4.59 15.90
C LEU A 18 9.62 -4.12 14.51
N TRP A 19 9.08 -4.75 13.48
CA TRP A 19 9.25 -4.34 12.09
C TRP A 19 7.90 -4.04 11.48
N SER A 20 7.79 -2.92 10.79
CA SER A 20 6.60 -2.53 10.06
C SER A 20 6.95 -1.77 8.80
N HIS A 21 5.96 -1.55 7.94
CA HIS A 21 6.10 -0.53 6.92
C HIS A 21 5.90 0.87 7.53
N GLU A 22 6.54 1.87 6.92
CA GLU A 22 6.23 3.27 7.19
C GLU A 22 4.76 3.56 6.88
N GLU A 23 4.06 4.18 7.81
CA GLU A 23 2.71 4.67 7.56
C GLU A 23 2.75 5.93 6.69
N THR A 24 2.01 5.89 5.59
CA THR A 24 1.85 6.99 4.62
C THR A 24 0.38 7.29 4.33
N GLY A 25 -0.51 6.86 5.20
CA GLY A 25 -1.95 7.07 5.13
C GLY A 25 -2.42 8.39 5.73
N ASN A 26 -3.59 8.36 6.32
CA ASN A 26 -4.25 9.53 6.87
C ASN A 26 -3.81 9.87 8.31
N GLY A 27 -4.33 10.97 8.84
CA GLY A 27 -3.99 11.42 10.20
C GLY A 27 -4.35 10.42 11.30
N TRP A 28 -5.41 9.62 11.12
CA TRP A 28 -5.82 8.61 12.09
C TRP A 28 -4.79 7.46 12.20
N THR A 29 -4.33 6.93 11.09
CA THR A 29 -3.30 5.88 11.05
C THR A 29 -1.95 6.41 11.53
N TYR A 30 -1.61 7.65 11.20
CA TYR A 30 -0.42 8.32 11.71
C TYR A 30 -0.43 8.49 13.24
N GLN A 31 -1.58 8.85 13.85
CA GLN A 31 -1.70 8.91 15.31
C GLN A 31 -1.57 7.53 15.96
N ARG A 32 -2.07 6.47 15.32
CA ARG A 32 -1.84 5.08 15.75
C ARG A 32 -0.32 4.80 15.85
N ASP A 33 0.43 5.11 14.82
CA ASP A 33 1.87 4.84 14.79
C ASP A 33 2.65 5.68 15.81
N LYS A 34 2.22 6.91 16.06
CA LYS A 34 2.79 7.70 17.17
C LYS A 34 2.59 7.02 18.54
N ARG A 35 1.44 6.39 18.78
CA ARG A 35 1.18 5.64 20.02
C ARG A 35 2.06 4.39 20.08
N VAL A 36 2.20 3.66 18.97
CA VAL A 36 3.11 2.50 18.89
C VAL A 36 4.56 2.92 19.16
N GLY A 37 5.03 4.00 18.56
CA GLY A 37 6.38 4.52 18.81
C GLY A 37 6.62 4.95 20.26
N ALA A 38 5.62 5.56 20.90
CA ALA A 38 5.70 5.91 22.32
C ALA A 38 5.75 4.65 23.20
N TRP A 39 4.94 3.65 22.89
CA TRP A 39 4.94 2.36 23.58
C TRP A 39 6.28 1.62 23.40
N ALA A 40 6.79 1.52 22.19
CA ALA A 40 8.07 0.86 21.91
C ALA A 40 9.24 1.50 22.70
N ARG A 41 9.35 2.84 22.67
CA ARG A 41 10.35 3.56 23.46
C ARG A 41 10.23 3.31 24.96
N ARG A 42 9.02 3.29 25.51
CA ARG A 42 8.78 3.03 26.94
C ARG A 42 9.25 1.67 27.38
N HIS A 43 9.21 0.69 26.49
CA HIS A 43 9.57 -0.70 26.79
C HIS A 43 10.94 -1.11 26.25
N GLY A 44 11.73 -0.19 25.70
CA GLY A 44 13.06 -0.48 25.15
C GLY A 44 13.03 -1.38 23.91
N ILE A 45 11.90 -1.42 23.17
CA ILE A 45 11.72 -2.24 21.98
C ILE A 45 12.26 -1.48 20.77
N ALA A 46 13.18 -2.10 20.03
CA ALA A 46 13.68 -1.57 18.78
C ALA A 46 12.56 -1.61 17.71
N TRP A 47 12.18 -0.46 17.15
CA TRP A 47 11.19 -0.39 16.08
C TRP A 47 11.82 0.08 14.78
N THR A 48 11.81 -0.79 13.79
CA THR A 48 12.33 -0.53 12.43
C THR A 48 11.15 -0.35 11.48
N GLU A 49 11.06 0.82 10.88
CA GLU A 49 10.08 1.13 9.82
C GLU A 49 10.77 1.02 8.45
N ILE A 50 10.14 0.35 7.50
CA ILE A 50 10.66 0.09 6.15
C ILE A 50 9.71 0.75 5.14
N PRO A 51 10.21 1.53 4.15
CA PRO A 51 9.37 2.10 3.10
C PRO A 51 8.60 1.00 2.34
N GLN A 52 7.29 1.16 2.21
CA GLN A 52 6.45 0.22 1.46
C GLN A 52 6.37 0.57 -0.02
N PHE A 53 6.25 1.86 -0.31
CA PHE A 53 6.13 2.43 -1.65
C PHE A 53 7.26 3.42 -1.92
N GLY A 54 7.27 4.02 -3.10
CA GLY A 54 8.21 5.08 -3.44
C GLY A 54 7.87 6.44 -2.81
N VAL A 55 7.35 6.44 -1.60
CA VAL A 55 7.06 7.63 -0.79
C VAL A 55 8.24 7.90 0.13
N THR A 56 8.64 9.15 0.25
CA THR A 56 9.71 9.56 1.16
C THR A 56 9.13 10.45 2.24
N ARG A 57 9.14 9.97 3.48
CA ARG A 57 8.60 10.74 4.62
C ARG A 57 9.47 11.95 4.95
N ARG A 58 8.85 13.02 5.42
CA ARG A 58 9.49 14.25 5.92
C ARG A 58 10.40 14.94 4.90
N MET A 59 10.04 14.93 3.64
CA MET A 59 10.78 15.67 2.62
C MET A 59 10.64 17.19 2.84
N ARG A 60 11.77 17.89 2.81
CA ARG A 60 11.77 19.38 2.84
C ARG A 60 11.42 19.99 1.47
N SER A 61 11.65 19.26 0.40
CA SER A 61 11.38 19.69 -0.98
C SER A 61 11.17 18.46 -1.84
N ARG A 62 10.25 18.57 -2.80
CA ARG A 62 10.00 17.51 -3.80
C ARG A 62 11.09 17.41 -4.89
N ASN A 63 12.04 18.32 -4.89
CA ASN A 63 13.13 18.28 -5.84
C ASN A 63 13.89 16.96 -5.72
N GLY A 64 14.05 16.26 -6.85
CA GLY A 64 14.73 14.97 -6.89
C GLY A 64 13.91 13.78 -6.40
N TRP A 65 12.64 13.94 -6.02
CA TRP A 65 11.80 12.82 -5.59
C TRP A 65 11.68 11.74 -6.66
N ALA A 66 11.45 12.09 -7.92
CA ALA A 66 11.36 11.12 -9.02
C ALA A 66 12.66 10.29 -9.17
N LYS A 67 13.83 10.91 -9.00
CA LYS A 67 15.12 10.20 -9.03
C LYS A 67 15.25 9.22 -7.86
N ARG A 68 14.80 9.58 -6.67
CA ARG A 68 14.78 8.68 -5.50
C ARG A 68 13.82 7.52 -5.72
N TRP A 69 12.63 7.81 -6.25
CA TRP A 69 11.65 6.79 -6.60
C TRP A 69 12.23 5.77 -7.58
N GLU A 70 12.87 6.23 -8.66
CA GLU A 70 13.53 5.34 -9.62
C GLU A 70 14.64 4.50 -8.97
N ALA A 71 15.48 5.10 -8.14
CA ALA A 71 16.54 4.39 -7.43
C ALA A 71 15.96 3.28 -6.52
N GLN A 72 14.93 3.60 -5.74
CA GLN A 72 14.27 2.64 -4.86
C GLN A 72 13.59 1.51 -5.65
N MET A 73 12.96 1.83 -6.79
CA MET A 73 12.30 0.84 -7.65
C MET A 73 13.30 -0.04 -8.41
N ALA A 74 14.53 0.41 -8.60
CA ALA A 74 15.61 -0.35 -9.23
C ALA A 74 16.34 -1.32 -8.28
N GLU A 75 16.14 -1.19 -6.96
CA GLU A 75 16.75 -2.11 -6.00
C GLU A 75 16.29 -3.56 -6.22
N PRO A 76 17.13 -4.56 -5.90
CA PRO A 76 16.73 -5.97 -6.01
C PRO A 76 15.49 -6.29 -5.17
N ILE A 77 14.66 -7.19 -5.68
CA ILE A 77 13.55 -7.75 -4.92
C ILE A 77 14.12 -8.67 -3.84
N THR A 78 13.76 -8.41 -2.59
CA THR A 78 14.17 -9.25 -1.47
C THR A 78 13.54 -10.64 -1.60
N PRO A 79 14.31 -11.72 -1.59
CA PRO A 79 13.77 -13.07 -1.66
C PRO A 79 13.00 -13.40 -0.37
N ALA A 80 12.04 -14.30 -0.50
CA ALA A 80 11.39 -14.88 0.68
C ALA A 80 12.42 -15.65 1.51
N PRO A 81 12.33 -15.62 2.85
CA PRO A 81 13.23 -16.44 3.70
C PRO A 81 12.99 -17.92 3.43
N ALA A 82 14.09 -18.70 3.48
CA ALA A 82 14.00 -20.15 3.26
C ALA A 82 13.21 -20.87 4.36
N ALA A 83 13.21 -20.36 5.56
CA ALA A 83 12.45 -20.87 6.70
C ALA A 83 12.10 -19.75 7.67
N LEU A 84 11.02 -19.93 8.38
CA LEU A 84 10.61 -19.11 9.53
C LEU A 84 10.47 -20.03 10.74
N GLN A 85 10.85 -19.55 11.90
CA GLN A 85 10.56 -20.20 13.18
C GLN A 85 9.31 -19.54 13.77
N PRO A 86 8.13 -20.16 13.67
CA PRO A 86 6.93 -19.62 14.28
C PRO A 86 7.04 -19.68 15.79
N LEU A 87 6.40 -18.72 16.47
CA LEU A 87 6.16 -18.82 17.90
C LEU A 87 5.05 -19.84 18.15
N GLU A 88 5.29 -20.77 19.07
CA GLU A 88 4.26 -21.71 19.50
C GLU A 88 3.28 -21.04 20.48
N GLY A 89 2.05 -21.57 20.55
CA GLY A 89 1.03 -21.11 21.50
C GLY A 89 0.40 -19.76 21.15
N ILE A 90 0.55 -19.27 19.93
CA ILE A 90 -0.19 -18.11 19.45
C ILE A 90 -1.60 -18.57 19.03
N ASP A 91 -2.62 -18.07 19.71
CA ASP A 91 -3.98 -18.13 19.20
C ASP A 91 -4.18 -17.02 18.15
N PRO A 92 -4.32 -17.35 16.86
CA PRO A 92 -4.53 -16.35 15.82
C PRO A 92 -5.90 -15.67 15.92
N GLY A 93 -6.79 -16.18 16.76
CA GLY A 93 -8.17 -15.73 16.86
C GLY A 93 -9.00 -16.09 15.63
N VAL A 94 -10.23 -15.63 15.64
CA VAL A 94 -11.18 -15.81 14.53
C VAL A 94 -11.37 -14.48 13.81
N ILE A 95 -11.38 -14.50 12.49
CA ILE A 95 -11.75 -13.33 11.68
C ILE A 95 -13.24 -13.06 11.95
N PRO A 96 -13.61 -11.88 12.51
CA PRO A 96 -14.99 -11.59 12.82
C PRO A 96 -15.83 -11.48 11.54
N GLU A 97 -17.04 -12.03 11.59
CA GLU A 97 -18.03 -11.87 10.52
C GLU A 97 -18.67 -10.47 10.55
N HIS A 98 -19.30 -10.08 9.44
CA HIS A 98 -19.93 -8.77 9.26
C HIS A 98 -20.84 -8.34 10.43
N PRO A 99 -21.72 -9.21 10.98
CA PRO A 99 -22.58 -8.83 12.10
C PRO A 99 -21.80 -8.46 13.36
N CYS A 100 -20.68 -9.13 13.62
CA CYS A 100 -19.83 -8.84 14.77
C CYS A 100 -19.13 -7.49 14.69
N LEU A 101 -19.03 -6.91 13.49
CA LEU A 101 -18.44 -5.61 13.22
C LEU A 101 -19.50 -4.50 13.02
N GLU A 102 -20.77 -4.81 13.26
CA GLU A 102 -21.91 -3.89 13.01
C GLU A 102 -21.96 -3.40 11.55
N LEU A 103 -21.41 -4.19 10.61
CA LEU A 103 -21.42 -3.88 9.19
C LEU A 103 -22.59 -4.57 8.51
N SER A 104 -23.24 -3.85 7.60
CA SER A 104 -24.23 -4.45 6.71
C SER A 104 -23.54 -5.42 5.74
N ALA A 105 -24.24 -6.48 5.35
CA ALA A 105 -23.77 -7.41 4.34
C ALA A 105 -23.54 -6.65 3.02
N ASP A 106 -22.29 -6.66 2.54
CA ASP A 106 -21.94 -6.08 1.25
C ASP A 106 -21.89 -7.19 0.19
N VAL A 107 -22.91 -7.25 -0.64
CA VAL A 107 -22.99 -8.19 -1.76
C VAL A 107 -22.25 -7.58 -2.96
N CYS A 108 -20.94 -7.80 -3.03
CA CYS A 108 -20.14 -7.44 -4.20
C CYS A 108 -19.80 -8.69 -5.02
N PRO A 109 -20.61 -9.06 -6.03
CA PRO A 109 -20.44 -10.31 -6.77
C PRO A 109 -19.15 -10.36 -7.61
N GLN A 110 -18.57 -9.20 -7.90
CA GLN A 110 -17.34 -9.07 -8.67
C GLN A 110 -16.13 -8.67 -7.81
N ARG A 111 -16.18 -8.92 -6.51
CA ARG A 111 -15.06 -8.69 -5.60
C ARG A 111 -13.87 -9.52 -6.02
N GLN A 112 -12.70 -8.88 -6.12
CA GLN A 112 -11.46 -9.59 -6.45
C GLN A 112 -11.07 -10.53 -5.31
N THR A 113 -10.68 -11.74 -5.68
CA THR A 113 -10.09 -12.69 -4.74
C THR A 113 -8.70 -12.20 -4.35
N GLY A 114 -8.41 -12.16 -3.05
CA GLY A 114 -7.11 -11.74 -2.53
C GLY A 114 -6.03 -12.81 -2.71
N GLY A 115 -4.83 -12.45 -2.30
CA GLY A 115 -3.68 -13.35 -2.26
C GLY A 115 -2.66 -13.12 -3.38
N ARG A 116 -1.42 -13.48 -3.07
CA ARG A 116 -0.27 -13.27 -3.96
C ARG A 116 -0.38 -14.01 -5.29
N SER A 117 -0.77 -15.28 -5.26
CA SER A 117 -0.88 -16.12 -6.47
C SER A 117 -1.89 -15.54 -7.47
N ILE A 118 -3.02 -15.05 -6.98
CA ILE A 118 -4.02 -14.39 -7.81
C ILE A 118 -3.51 -13.05 -8.33
N GLY A 119 -2.85 -12.24 -7.48
CA GLY A 119 -2.24 -10.99 -7.90
C GLY A 119 -1.19 -11.15 -9.01
N LEU A 120 -0.35 -12.18 -8.93
CA LEU A 120 0.63 -12.51 -9.98
C LEU A 120 -0.07 -12.94 -11.28
N LYS A 121 -1.13 -13.74 -11.19
CA LYS A 121 -1.93 -14.13 -12.36
C LYS A 121 -2.57 -12.91 -13.01
N GLU A 122 -3.12 -11.99 -12.21
CA GLU A 122 -3.72 -10.75 -12.70
C GLU A 122 -2.70 -9.85 -13.39
N LEU A 123 -1.49 -9.71 -12.83
CA LEU A 123 -0.38 -8.96 -13.43
C LEU A 123 0.04 -9.58 -14.77
N SER A 124 0.22 -10.90 -14.82
CA SER A 124 0.60 -11.61 -16.03
C SER A 124 -0.46 -11.47 -17.14
N ASP A 125 -1.72 -11.68 -16.79
CA ASP A 125 -2.84 -11.52 -17.74
C ASP A 125 -2.92 -10.06 -18.26
N PHE A 126 -2.75 -9.08 -17.38
CA PHE A 126 -2.75 -7.69 -17.81
C PHE A 126 -1.63 -7.41 -18.79
N LEU A 127 -0.39 -7.81 -18.50
CA LEU A 127 0.76 -7.51 -19.33
C LEU A 127 0.69 -8.22 -20.70
N GLN A 128 0.18 -9.44 -20.74
CA GLN A 128 0.09 -10.24 -21.97
C GLN A 128 -1.10 -9.87 -22.85
N HIS A 129 -2.26 -9.53 -22.28
CA HIS A 129 -3.50 -9.44 -23.04
C HIS A 129 -4.18 -8.08 -23.02
N ARG A 130 -3.98 -7.28 -21.98
CA ARG A 130 -4.73 -6.03 -21.75
C ARG A 130 -3.91 -4.75 -21.86
N ALA A 131 -2.61 -4.82 -21.63
CA ALA A 131 -1.74 -3.65 -21.57
C ALA A 131 -1.77 -2.81 -22.87
N SER A 132 -1.88 -3.44 -24.04
CA SER A 132 -1.94 -2.73 -25.33
C SER A 132 -3.14 -1.77 -25.41
N ARG A 133 -4.26 -2.10 -24.79
CA ARG A 133 -5.50 -1.30 -24.77
C ARG A 133 -5.59 -0.34 -23.58
N TYR A 134 -4.70 -0.46 -22.60
CA TYR A 134 -4.72 0.28 -21.34
C TYR A 134 -4.88 1.79 -21.50
N PRO A 135 -4.15 2.49 -22.41
CA PRO A 135 -4.27 3.94 -22.54
C PRO A 135 -5.69 4.43 -22.89
N ARG A 136 -6.47 3.60 -23.58
CA ARG A 136 -7.86 3.90 -23.92
C ARG A 136 -8.80 3.42 -22.82
N ALA A 137 -8.60 2.21 -22.32
CA ALA A 137 -9.45 1.59 -21.32
C ALA A 137 -9.54 2.37 -20.01
N MET A 138 -8.43 2.95 -19.56
CA MET A 138 -8.36 3.70 -18.30
C MET A 138 -9.12 5.04 -18.33
N SER A 139 -9.51 5.52 -19.51
CA SER A 139 -10.17 6.81 -19.68
C SER A 139 -11.69 6.73 -19.54
N SER A 140 -12.25 5.54 -19.41
CA SER A 140 -13.71 5.36 -19.31
C SER A 140 -14.05 4.31 -18.24
N PRO A 141 -15.00 4.59 -17.33
CA PRO A 141 -15.47 3.62 -16.35
C PRO A 141 -16.06 2.35 -16.99
N ASN A 142 -16.63 2.47 -18.17
CA ASN A 142 -17.24 1.33 -18.88
C ASN A 142 -16.19 0.32 -19.38
N THR A 143 -14.96 0.73 -19.63
CA THR A 143 -13.88 -0.13 -20.13
C THR A 143 -12.77 -0.38 -19.10
N ALA A 144 -12.71 0.44 -18.05
CA ALA A 144 -11.66 0.35 -17.04
C ALA A 144 -11.71 -0.99 -16.30
N PHE A 145 -12.89 -1.51 -16.02
CA PHE A 145 -13.07 -2.75 -15.28
C PHE A 145 -12.41 -3.96 -15.98
N THR A 146 -12.54 -4.04 -17.30
CA THR A 146 -12.03 -5.17 -18.10
C THR A 146 -10.68 -4.87 -18.76
N GLY A 147 -10.28 -3.61 -18.89
CA GLY A 147 -9.08 -3.19 -19.61
C GLY A 147 -7.94 -2.69 -18.75
N CYS A 148 -8.18 -2.34 -17.48
CA CYS A 148 -7.13 -1.91 -16.55
C CYS A 148 -6.47 -3.08 -15.83
N SER A 149 -5.36 -2.81 -15.15
CA SER A 149 -4.55 -3.84 -14.48
C SER A 149 -5.23 -4.51 -13.29
N ARG A 150 -6.17 -3.83 -12.65
CA ARG A 150 -6.87 -4.34 -11.46
C ARG A 150 -5.95 -4.64 -10.26
N LEU A 151 -4.74 -4.07 -10.21
CA LEU A 151 -3.72 -4.40 -9.21
C LEU A 151 -3.77 -3.57 -7.93
N SER A 152 -4.59 -2.51 -7.87
CA SER A 152 -4.63 -1.60 -6.72
C SER A 152 -4.88 -2.32 -5.39
N ALA A 153 -5.81 -3.26 -5.34
CA ALA A 153 -6.09 -4.05 -4.14
C ALA A 153 -4.87 -4.89 -3.71
N TYR A 154 -4.19 -5.53 -4.63
CA TYR A 154 -3.02 -6.37 -4.35
C TYR A 154 -1.81 -5.55 -3.88
N LEU A 155 -1.65 -4.33 -4.39
CA LEU A 155 -0.63 -3.40 -3.93
C LEU A 155 -0.96 -2.86 -2.53
N THR A 156 -2.21 -2.46 -2.30
CA THR A 156 -2.66 -1.91 -1.01
C THR A 156 -2.50 -2.90 0.13
N TRP A 157 -2.83 -4.17 -0.12
CA TRP A 157 -2.75 -5.23 0.89
C TRP A 157 -1.39 -5.97 0.90
N GLY A 158 -0.40 -5.48 0.16
CA GLY A 158 0.94 -6.06 0.14
C GLY A 158 1.04 -7.47 -0.46
N CYS A 159 0.02 -7.91 -1.22
CA CYS A 159 0.10 -9.18 -1.95
C CYS A 159 1.18 -9.12 -3.04
N LEU A 160 1.38 -7.94 -3.62
CA LEU A 160 2.45 -7.62 -4.56
C LEU A 160 3.12 -6.33 -4.11
N SER A 161 4.44 -6.22 -4.27
CA SER A 161 5.15 -4.96 -4.05
C SER A 161 5.12 -4.09 -5.31
N MET A 162 5.15 -2.77 -5.12
CA MET A 162 5.26 -1.81 -6.22
C MET A 162 6.50 -2.07 -7.08
N ARG A 163 7.63 -2.38 -6.43
CA ARG A 163 8.91 -2.70 -7.07
C ARG A 163 8.79 -3.93 -7.97
N GLU A 164 8.20 -5.00 -7.47
CA GLU A 164 7.99 -6.24 -8.21
C GLU A 164 7.11 -6.02 -9.44
N VAL A 165 6.01 -5.31 -9.29
CA VAL A 165 5.10 -5.00 -10.40
C VAL A 165 5.80 -4.15 -11.46
N LEU A 166 6.55 -3.12 -11.05
CA LEU A 166 7.27 -2.27 -11.99
C LEU A 166 8.39 -3.03 -12.73
N GLN A 167 9.21 -3.79 -12.00
CA GLN A 167 10.30 -4.56 -12.61
C GLN A 167 9.77 -5.63 -13.56
N THR A 168 8.67 -6.30 -13.20
CA THR A 168 7.99 -7.23 -14.11
C THR A 168 7.46 -6.53 -15.35
N SER A 169 6.87 -5.33 -15.20
CA SER A 169 6.38 -4.55 -16.33
C SER A 169 7.49 -4.18 -17.31
N ARG A 170 8.67 -3.83 -16.82
CA ARG A 170 9.85 -3.44 -17.62
C ARG A 170 10.43 -4.57 -18.48
N ASN A 171 10.03 -5.81 -18.24
CA ASN A 171 10.35 -6.93 -19.14
C ASN A 171 9.41 -7.00 -20.36
N HIS A 172 8.45 -6.09 -20.46
CA HIS A 172 7.52 -5.96 -21.58
C HIS A 172 7.72 -4.61 -22.25
N SER A 173 7.26 -4.47 -23.49
CA SER A 173 7.39 -3.25 -24.25
C SER A 173 6.05 -2.77 -24.80
N GLY A 174 6.01 -1.52 -25.22
CA GLY A 174 4.87 -0.91 -25.88
C GLY A 174 4.23 0.24 -25.08
N ARG A 175 3.51 1.09 -25.82
CA ARG A 175 2.89 2.31 -25.28
C ARG A 175 1.98 2.04 -24.07
N GLY A 176 1.28 0.91 -24.05
CA GLY A 176 0.38 0.56 -22.98
C GLY A 176 1.13 0.25 -21.69
N VAL A 177 2.26 -0.45 -21.78
CA VAL A 177 3.13 -0.73 -20.63
C VAL A 177 3.71 0.57 -20.07
N SER A 178 4.26 1.43 -20.92
CA SER A 178 4.79 2.75 -20.48
C SER A 178 3.72 3.62 -19.82
N SER A 179 2.48 3.58 -20.32
CA SER A 179 1.36 4.27 -19.68
C SER A 179 1.02 3.67 -18.29
N PHE A 180 1.12 2.36 -18.14
CA PHE A 180 0.91 1.69 -16.87
C PHE A 180 2.02 2.03 -15.86
N GLU A 181 3.28 1.98 -16.26
CA GLU A 181 4.41 2.39 -15.41
C GLU A 181 4.27 3.83 -14.92
N SER A 182 3.85 4.73 -15.82
CA SER A 182 3.52 6.10 -15.44
C SER A 182 2.43 6.16 -14.34
N ARG A 183 1.44 5.26 -14.35
CA ARG A 183 0.40 5.21 -13.31
C ARG A 183 0.92 4.63 -11.99
N LEU A 184 1.86 3.70 -12.02
CA LEU A 184 2.53 3.24 -10.80
C LEU A 184 3.33 4.39 -10.15
N HIS A 185 4.03 5.19 -10.93
CA HIS A 185 4.67 6.40 -10.44
C HIS A 185 3.65 7.41 -9.88
N TRP A 186 2.52 7.62 -10.55
CA TRP A 186 1.45 8.50 -10.07
C TRP A 186 0.81 8.02 -8.77
N HIS A 187 0.68 6.72 -8.57
CA HIS A 187 0.21 6.17 -7.30
C HIS A 187 1.06 6.69 -6.14
N CYS A 188 2.37 6.53 -6.20
CA CYS A 188 3.28 7.06 -5.18
C CYS A 188 3.29 8.59 -5.13
N HIS A 189 3.15 9.27 -6.28
CA HIS A 189 3.07 10.73 -6.34
C HIS A 189 1.88 11.29 -5.55
N PHE A 190 0.71 10.67 -5.63
CA PHE A 190 -0.46 11.15 -4.88
C PHE A 190 -0.36 10.86 -3.39
N ILE A 191 0.19 9.71 -3.01
CA ILE A 191 0.47 9.42 -1.59
C ILE A 191 1.51 10.41 -1.05
N GLN A 192 2.56 10.71 -1.84
CA GLN A 192 3.55 11.72 -1.46
C GLN A 192 2.94 13.11 -1.29
N LYS A 193 1.88 13.48 -2.03
CA LYS A 193 1.18 14.74 -1.81
C LYS A 193 0.51 14.80 -0.44
N LEU A 194 -0.11 13.71 -0.01
CA LEU A 194 -0.72 13.63 1.33
C LEU A 194 0.35 13.69 2.42
N GLU A 195 1.48 13.00 2.24
CA GLU A 195 2.61 13.05 3.18
C GLU A 195 3.21 14.46 3.30
N ASP A 196 3.39 15.16 2.17
CA ASP A 196 3.95 16.53 2.15
C ASP A 196 2.97 17.55 2.71
N GLN A 197 1.67 17.33 2.54
CA GLN A 197 0.62 18.27 2.92
C GLN A 197 -0.60 17.54 3.50
N PRO A 198 -0.51 17.05 4.75
CA PRO A 198 -1.57 16.26 5.37
C PRO A 198 -2.93 16.96 5.46
N ALA A 199 -2.95 18.29 5.43
CA ALA A 199 -4.18 19.08 5.45
C ALA A 199 -5.15 18.77 4.30
N ILE A 200 -4.67 18.19 3.19
CA ILE A 200 -5.52 17.81 2.04
C ILE A 200 -6.50 16.67 2.38
N GLU A 201 -6.33 16.00 3.51
CA GLU A 201 -7.32 15.05 4.03
C GLU A 201 -8.67 15.74 4.31
N PHE A 202 -8.64 17.01 4.73
CA PHE A 202 -9.83 17.75 5.17
C PHE A 202 -10.09 19.04 4.40
N SER A 203 -9.18 19.43 3.50
CA SER A 203 -9.28 20.68 2.75
C SER A 203 -8.84 20.51 1.30
N ASP A 204 -9.31 21.41 0.44
CA ASP A 204 -8.86 21.45 -0.94
C ASP A 204 -7.33 21.67 -1.03
N PHE A 205 -6.69 20.95 -1.92
CA PHE A 205 -5.25 21.06 -2.16
C PHE A 205 -4.84 22.48 -2.58
N HIS A 206 -5.65 23.11 -3.44
CA HIS A 206 -5.38 24.47 -3.91
C HIS A 206 -6.39 25.46 -3.33
N PRO A 207 -5.97 26.57 -2.73
CA PRO A 207 -6.88 27.53 -2.08
C PRO A 207 -8.00 28.06 -2.99
N PHE A 208 -7.75 28.21 -4.29
CA PHE A 208 -8.76 28.66 -5.26
C PHE A 208 -9.90 27.67 -5.50
N MET A 209 -9.75 26.43 -5.06
CA MET A 209 -10.80 25.40 -5.19
C MET A 209 -11.78 25.43 -4.02
N ARG A 210 -11.49 26.20 -2.97
CA ARG A 210 -12.33 26.31 -1.78
C ARG A 210 -13.72 26.85 -2.13
N GLY A 211 -14.75 26.09 -1.74
CA GLY A 211 -16.14 26.48 -1.98
C GLY A 211 -16.67 26.27 -3.39
N ILE A 212 -15.89 25.69 -4.33
CA ILE A 212 -16.39 25.36 -5.67
C ILE A 212 -17.34 24.15 -5.63
N ARG A 213 -17.10 23.22 -4.71
CA ARG A 213 -18.02 22.13 -4.43
C ARG A 213 -18.79 22.43 -3.16
N VAL A 214 -20.05 22.77 -3.30
CA VAL A 214 -21.01 22.81 -2.20
C VAL A 214 -21.50 21.38 -2.02
N ALA A 215 -21.34 20.84 -0.79
CA ALA A 215 -21.86 19.52 -0.46
C ALA A 215 -23.39 19.49 -0.52
#